data_eb10149c5fef388c0ad20609789fa6f2
#
_entry.id   eb10149c5fef388c0ad20609789fa6f2
#
_cell.length_a   1.000
_cell.length_b   1.000
_cell.length_c   1.000
_cell.angle_alpha   90.00
_cell.angle_beta   90.00
_cell.angle_gamma   90.00
#
_symmetry.space_group_name_H-M   'P 1'
#
loop_
_entity.id
_entity.type
_entity.pdbx_description
1 polymer ?
#
loop_
_entity_poly.entity_id
_entity_poly.type
_entity_poly.pdbx_seq_one_letter_code
_entity_poly.pdbx_strand_id
1 'polypeptide(L)'
;MEQILKNLTLDFFGKGKHKISPEKFFKIENGILLDVRSKEEAGSISIKMEYHFNVESINIPINEIPDRIDEIPKEKSVAVFCPANVRSAIVYAYLLSKGFSDVRIVEGGYSALTEALKPDKVLKVSQNEK
;
A
#
# COMPACT_ATOMS: atom_id res chain seq x y z
N MET A 1 -6.41 -7.64 -18.00
CA MET A 1 -5.88 -8.57 -16.97
C MET A 1 -4.88 -9.59 -17.53
N GLU A 2 -5.12 -10.10 -18.72
CA GLU A 2 -4.19 -11.06 -19.32
C GLU A 2 -2.78 -10.53 -19.48
N GLN A 3 -2.63 -9.31 -19.98
CA GLN A 3 -1.31 -8.70 -20.15
C GLN A 3 -0.61 -8.49 -18.81
N ILE A 4 -1.37 -8.15 -17.78
CA ILE A 4 -0.82 -7.98 -16.43
C ILE A 4 -0.23 -9.30 -15.95
N LEU A 5 -0.97 -10.41 -16.09
CA LEU A 5 -0.48 -11.73 -15.67
C LEU A 5 0.77 -12.14 -16.44
N LYS A 6 0.83 -11.84 -17.73
CA LYS A 6 2.02 -12.14 -18.54
C LYS A 6 3.28 -11.43 -18.07
N ASN A 7 3.12 -10.27 -17.46
CA ASN A 7 4.25 -9.50 -16.93
C ASN A 7 4.73 -9.98 -15.56
N LEU A 8 3.95 -10.82 -14.87
CA LEU A 8 4.26 -11.32 -13.54
C LEU A 8 5.13 -12.57 -13.62
N THR A 9 6.37 -12.37 -14.04
CA THR A 9 7.35 -13.44 -14.23
C THR A 9 8.16 -13.67 -12.95
N LEU A 10 8.89 -14.79 -12.91
CA LEU A 10 9.80 -15.08 -11.80
C LEU A 10 10.85 -13.96 -11.64
N ASP A 11 11.37 -13.44 -12.76
CA ASP A 11 12.34 -12.35 -12.74
C ASP A 11 11.74 -11.10 -12.09
N PHE A 12 10.51 -10.75 -12.46
CA PHE A 12 9.80 -9.61 -11.88
C PHE A 12 9.67 -9.75 -10.35
N PHE A 13 9.21 -10.91 -9.89
CA PHE A 13 9.07 -11.17 -8.45
C PHE A 13 10.41 -11.23 -7.74
N GLY A 14 11.42 -11.80 -8.39
CA GLY A 14 12.75 -11.90 -7.83
C GLY A 14 13.40 -10.55 -7.57
N LYS A 15 13.06 -9.55 -8.37
CA LYS A 15 13.55 -8.17 -8.18
C LYS A 15 12.75 -7.39 -7.15
N GLY A 16 11.68 -7.98 -6.62
CA GLY A 16 10.86 -7.35 -5.58
C GLY A 16 10.10 -6.10 -6.03
N LYS A 17 9.87 -5.94 -7.32
CA LYS A 17 9.20 -4.74 -7.87
C LYS A 17 7.73 -4.65 -7.52
N HIS A 18 7.13 -5.74 -7.08
CA HIS A 18 5.71 -5.81 -6.70
C HIS A 18 5.44 -5.33 -5.28
N LYS A 19 6.47 -5.13 -4.48
CA LYS A 19 6.31 -4.86 -3.04
C LYS A 19 7.20 -3.71 -2.59
N ILE A 20 6.85 -3.14 -1.44
CA ILE A 20 7.65 -2.09 -0.81
C ILE A 20 7.55 -2.26 0.71
N SER A 21 8.69 -2.09 1.40
CA SER A 21 8.68 -2.12 2.85
C SER A 21 7.99 -0.86 3.41
N PRO A 22 7.35 -0.94 4.58
CA PRO A 22 6.75 0.24 5.19
C PRO A 22 7.73 1.39 5.38
N GLU A 23 8.95 1.10 5.81
CA GLU A 23 9.97 2.13 6.03
C GLU A 23 10.30 2.88 4.74
N LYS A 24 10.43 2.17 3.62
CA LYS A 24 10.70 2.81 2.34
C LYS A 24 9.50 3.60 1.85
N PHE A 25 8.29 3.06 2.05
CA PHE A 25 7.08 3.72 1.61
C PHE A 25 6.88 5.06 2.33
N PHE A 26 7.14 5.09 3.63
CA PHE A 26 6.97 6.32 4.42
C PHE A 26 7.95 7.43 4.05
N LYS A 27 8.98 7.12 3.27
CA LYS A 27 9.93 8.12 2.75
C LYS A 27 9.50 8.71 1.41
N ILE A 28 8.45 8.17 0.80
CA ILE A 28 7.95 8.65 -0.48
C ILE A 28 7.06 9.87 -0.26
N GLU A 29 7.26 10.90 -1.07
CA GLU A 29 6.38 12.07 -1.04
C GLU A 29 5.09 11.76 -1.78
N ASN A 30 3.97 12.24 -1.24
CA ASN A 30 2.65 12.06 -1.83
C ASN A 30 2.25 10.59 -2.02
N GLY A 31 2.62 9.74 -1.06
CA GLY A 31 2.21 8.35 -1.08
C GLY A 31 0.78 8.17 -0.57
N ILE A 32 0.11 7.13 -1.09
CA ILE A 32 -1.22 6.72 -0.64
C ILE A 32 -1.10 5.32 -0.06
N LEU A 33 -1.45 5.17 1.21
CA LEU A 33 -1.61 3.85 1.83
C LEU A 33 -3.06 3.43 1.61
N LEU A 34 -3.27 2.51 0.69
CA LEU A 34 -4.62 2.01 0.38
C LEU A 34 -4.90 0.79 1.25
N ASP A 35 -5.73 1.00 2.27
CA ASP A 35 -6.14 -0.04 3.21
C ASP A 35 -7.40 -0.71 2.66
N VAL A 36 -7.28 -1.97 2.25
CA VAL A 36 -8.40 -2.70 1.64
C VAL A 36 -9.10 -3.66 2.62
N ARG A 37 -8.87 -3.45 3.91
CA ARG A 37 -9.61 -4.17 4.95
C ARG A 37 -11.07 -3.71 4.96
N SER A 38 -11.96 -4.53 5.55
CA SER A 38 -13.34 -4.11 5.76
C SER A 38 -13.39 -2.88 6.69
N LYS A 39 -14.52 -2.18 6.69
CA LYS A 39 -14.71 -1.04 7.60
C LYS A 39 -14.64 -1.45 9.05
N GLU A 40 -15.16 -2.63 9.37
CA GLU A 40 -15.13 -3.19 10.72
C GLU A 40 -13.71 -3.46 11.17
N GLU A 41 -12.89 -4.08 10.31
CA GLU A 41 -11.47 -4.31 10.59
C GLU A 41 -10.71 -3.01 10.77
N ALA A 42 -10.92 -2.06 9.88
CA ALA A 42 -10.25 -0.75 9.93
C ALA A 42 -10.66 0.05 11.17
N GLY A 43 -11.90 -0.08 11.59
CA GLY A 43 -12.39 0.58 12.81
C GLY A 43 -11.88 -0.06 14.08
N SER A 44 -11.69 -1.41 14.07
CA SER A 44 -11.17 -2.13 15.25
C SER A 44 -9.71 -1.82 15.51
N ILE A 45 -8.90 -1.80 14.43
CA ILE A 45 -7.48 -1.52 14.53
C ILE A 45 -7.17 -0.48 13.45
N SER A 46 -7.27 0.79 13.82
CA SER A 46 -7.03 1.88 12.90
C SER A 46 -5.53 2.15 12.73
N ILE A 47 -5.17 2.55 11.51
CA ILE A 47 -3.81 2.92 11.17
C ILE A 47 -3.76 4.45 11.12
N LYS A 48 -2.97 5.03 12.01
CA LYS A 48 -2.86 6.48 12.11
C LYS A 48 -1.56 6.95 11.46
N MET A 49 -1.70 7.90 10.55
CA MET A 49 -0.57 8.46 9.80
C MET A 49 -0.18 9.86 10.29
N GLU A 50 -0.48 10.18 11.55
CA GLU A 50 -0.25 11.53 12.10
C GLU A 50 1.20 11.99 12.08
N TYR A 51 2.14 11.05 12.05
CA TYR A 51 3.56 11.37 12.04
C TYR A 51 4.17 11.37 10.63
N HIS A 52 3.35 11.16 9.58
CA HIS A 52 3.81 11.04 8.20
C HIS A 52 3.03 11.98 7.30
N PHE A 53 3.47 13.23 7.23
CA PHE A 53 2.75 14.28 6.51
C PHE A 53 2.68 14.08 5.00
N ASN A 54 3.58 13.26 4.44
CA ASN A 54 3.66 13.05 3.00
C ASN A 54 2.83 11.85 2.53
N VAL A 55 2.23 11.11 3.45
CA VAL A 55 1.48 9.91 3.14
C VAL A 55 0.06 10.02 3.68
N GLU A 56 -0.93 9.78 2.82
CA GLU A 56 -2.33 9.71 3.21
C GLU A 56 -2.76 8.24 3.33
N SER A 57 -3.68 7.96 4.25
CA SER A 57 -4.28 6.64 4.38
C SER A 57 -5.73 6.72 3.92
N ILE A 58 -6.11 5.84 3.00
CA ILE A 58 -7.48 5.73 2.50
C ILE A 58 -7.95 4.31 2.74
N ASN A 59 -9.10 4.13 3.39
CA ASN A 59 -9.71 2.81 3.56
C ASN A 59 -10.83 2.63 2.54
N ILE A 60 -10.62 1.70 1.61
CA ILE A 60 -11.64 1.27 0.66
C ILE A 60 -11.67 -0.25 0.70
N PRO A 61 -12.69 -0.87 1.30
CA PRO A 61 -12.79 -2.33 1.34
C PRO A 61 -12.71 -2.93 -0.07
N ILE A 62 -12.11 -4.11 -0.17
CA ILE A 62 -11.85 -4.72 -1.48
C ILE A 62 -13.09 -4.81 -2.36
N ASN A 63 -14.25 -5.13 -1.78
CA ASN A 63 -15.49 -5.26 -2.55
C ASN A 63 -16.04 -3.92 -3.07
N GLU A 64 -15.54 -2.81 -2.54
CA GLU A 64 -15.97 -1.47 -2.97
C GLU A 64 -14.99 -0.82 -3.96
N ILE A 65 -13.82 -1.43 -4.20
CA ILE A 65 -12.79 -0.85 -5.06
C ILE A 65 -13.34 -0.51 -6.46
N PRO A 66 -14.07 -1.40 -7.16
CA PRO A 66 -14.55 -1.06 -8.51
C PRO A 66 -15.40 0.20 -8.57
N ASP A 67 -16.27 0.39 -7.57
CA ASP A 67 -17.17 1.55 -7.55
C ASP A 67 -16.49 2.83 -7.07
N ARG A 68 -15.36 2.71 -6.40
CA ARG A 68 -14.67 3.85 -5.77
C ARG A 68 -13.26 4.07 -6.30
N ILE A 69 -12.94 3.47 -7.43
CA ILE A 69 -11.59 3.55 -7.99
C ILE A 69 -11.16 5.00 -8.27
N ASP A 70 -12.11 5.87 -8.55
CA ASP A 70 -11.82 7.29 -8.82
C ASP A 70 -11.33 8.05 -7.58
N GLU A 71 -11.48 7.49 -6.39
CA GLU A 71 -10.96 8.07 -5.16
C GLU A 71 -9.45 7.84 -4.99
N ILE A 72 -8.87 6.97 -5.83
CA ILE A 72 -7.44 6.62 -5.75
C ILE A 72 -6.68 7.41 -6.82
N PRO A 73 -5.78 8.33 -6.42
CA PRO A 73 -5.02 9.12 -7.41
C PRO A 73 -4.04 8.25 -8.20
N LYS A 74 -4.18 8.24 -9.52
CA LYS A 74 -3.29 7.46 -10.41
C LYS A 74 -1.87 8.00 -10.47
N GLU A 75 -1.70 9.28 -10.24
CA GLU A 75 -0.41 9.95 -10.34
C GLU A 75 0.45 9.82 -9.08
N LYS A 76 -0.10 9.25 -8.02
CA LYS A 76 0.63 9.07 -6.76
C LYS A 76 1.12 7.65 -6.60
N SER A 77 2.12 7.46 -5.73
CA SER A 77 2.59 6.13 -5.35
C SER A 77 1.57 5.49 -4.43
N VAL A 78 1.02 4.35 -4.83
CA VAL A 78 -0.01 3.64 -4.06
C VAL A 78 0.58 2.35 -3.50
N ALA A 79 0.53 2.20 -2.18
CA ALA A 79 0.89 0.96 -1.51
C ALA A 79 -0.37 0.31 -0.94
N VAL A 80 -0.67 -0.90 -1.37
CA VAL A 80 -1.88 -1.63 -0.99
C VAL A 80 -1.61 -2.46 0.24
N PHE A 81 -2.46 -2.32 1.24
CA PHE A 81 -2.30 -2.97 2.54
C PHE A 81 -3.49 -3.86 2.89
N CYS A 82 -3.20 -5.07 3.37
CA CYS A 82 -4.13 -5.91 4.12
C CYS A 82 -3.31 -6.75 5.11
N PRO A 83 -3.95 -7.35 6.13
CA PRO A 83 -3.19 -8.04 7.18
C PRO A 83 -2.31 -9.19 6.70
N ALA A 84 -2.78 -9.97 5.72
CA ALA A 84 -2.08 -11.19 5.28
C ALA A 84 -1.70 -11.19 3.80
N ASN A 85 -1.73 -10.05 3.14
CA ASN A 85 -1.32 -9.83 1.75
C ASN A 85 -2.14 -10.56 0.67
N VAL A 86 -3.22 -11.24 1.01
CA VAL A 86 -4.06 -11.91 0.02
C VAL A 86 -4.93 -10.90 -0.72
N ARG A 87 -5.68 -10.09 0.01
CA ARG A 87 -6.53 -9.06 -0.58
C ARG A 87 -5.71 -7.99 -1.28
N SER A 88 -4.57 -7.61 -0.71
CA SER A 88 -3.70 -6.61 -1.32
C SER A 88 -3.12 -7.07 -2.65
N ALA A 89 -2.80 -8.36 -2.78
CA ALA A 89 -2.30 -8.91 -4.05
C ALA A 89 -3.36 -8.85 -5.14
N ILE A 90 -4.61 -9.15 -4.80
CA ILE A 90 -5.72 -9.09 -5.75
C ILE A 90 -5.96 -7.66 -6.21
N VAL A 91 -6.01 -6.72 -5.28
CA VAL A 91 -6.22 -5.31 -5.59
C VAL A 91 -5.04 -4.74 -6.40
N TYR A 92 -3.82 -5.14 -6.05
CA TYR A 92 -2.62 -4.77 -6.81
C TYR A 92 -2.78 -5.09 -8.29
N ALA A 93 -3.14 -6.35 -8.61
CA ALA A 93 -3.32 -6.77 -10.00
C ALA A 93 -4.47 -6.00 -10.67
N TYR A 94 -5.56 -5.79 -9.95
CA TYR A 94 -6.70 -5.06 -10.48
C TYR A 94 -6.34 -3.61 -10.83
N LEU A 95 -5.64 -2.92 -9.94
CA LEU A 95 -5.23 -1.53 -10.20
C LEU A 95 -4.29 -1.44 -11.41
N LEU A 96 -3.35 -2.37 -11.53
CA LEU A 96 -2.49 -2.41 -12.72
C LEU A 96 -3.32 -2.55 -13.98
N SER A 97 -4.37 -3.38 -13.96
CA SER A 97 -5.25 -3.57 -15.12
C SER A 97 -6.06 -2.32 -15.46
N LYS A 98 -6.19 -1.38 -14.53
CA LYS A 98 -6.92 -0.13 -14.72
C LYS A 98 -6.00 1.06 -15.03
N GLY A 99 -4.74 0.79 -15.34
CA GLY A 99 -3.82 1.84 -15.77
C GLY A 99 -3.00 2.51 -14.69
N PHE A 100 -3.08 2.03 -13.45
CA PHE A 100 -2.19 2.50 -12.39
C PHE A 100 -0.80 1.94 -12.65
N SER A 101 0.24 2.76 -12.61
CA SER A 101 1.60 2.35 -12.90
C SER A 101 2.49 2.25 -11.67
N ASP A 102 2.25 3.07 -10.65
CA ASP A 102 3.07 3.08 -9.43
C ASP A 102 2.28 2.50 -8.28
N VAL A 103 2.10 1.19 -8.32
CA VAL A 103 1.36 0.42 -7.30
C VAL A 103 2.25 -0.68 -6.79
N ARG A 104 2.31 -0.84 -5.48
CA ARG A 104 3.06 -1.92 -4.83
C ARG A 104 2.27 -2.45 -3.64
N ILE A 105 2.63 -3.67 -3.21
CA ILE A 105 2.04 -4.32 -2.04
C ILE A 105 2.90 -3.98 -0.83
N VAL A 106 2.29 -3.62 0.30
CA VAL A 106 3.03 -3.39 1.54
C VAL A 106 3.63 -4.72 2.01
N GLU A 107 4.95 -4.79 2.05
CA GLU A 107 5.68 -5.98 2.44
C GLU A 107 5.49 -6.29 3.92
N GLY A 108 5.24 -7.56 4.24
CA GLY A 108 5.12 -8.00 5.62
C GLY A 108 3.76 -7.78 6.26
N GLY A 109 2.80 -7.23 5.54
CA GLY A 109 1.42 -7.08 6.01
C GLY A 109 1.31 -6.25 7.28
N TYR A 110 0.39 -6.67 8.15
CA TYR A 110 0.06 -5.92 9.37
C TYR A 110 1.25 -5.78 10.34
N SER A 111 1.98 -6.87 10.56
CA SER A 111 3.10 -6.85 11.52
C SER A 111 4.19 -5.86 11.14
N ALA A 112 4.58 -5.84 9.87
CA ALA A 112 5.61 -4.93 9.40
C ALA A 112 5.15 -3.48 9.47
N LEU A 113 3.87 -3.23 9.12
CA LEU A 113 3.33 -1.87 9.15
C LEU A 113 3.26 -1.32 10.58
N THR A 114 2.77 -2.12 11.53
CA THR A 114 2.67 -1.69 12.93
C THR A 114 4.05 -1.45 13.53
N GLU A 115 5.03 -2.28 13.17
CA GLU A 115 6.41 -2.07 13.62
C GLU A 115 6.96 -0.73 13.10
N ALA A 116 6.72 -0.42 11.84
CA ALA A 116 7.19 0.82 11.23
C ALA A 116 6.51 2.06 11.82
N LEU A 117 5.32 1.90 12.39
CA LEU A 117 4.56 3.02 12.98
C LEU A 117 4.85 3.23 14.45
N LYS A 118 5.74 2.45 15.06
CA LYS A 118 6.15 2.69 16.45
C LYS A 118 6.87 4.03 16.55
N PRO A 119 6.69 4.79 17.65
CA PRO A 119 7.23 6.15 17.76
C PRO A 119 8.72 6.28 17.49
N ASP A 120 9.54 5.32 17.94
CA ASP A 120 10.99 5.35 17.71
C ASP A 120 11.34 5.15 16.23
N LYS A 121 10.61 4.30 15.52
CA LYS A 121 10.81 4.06 14.09
C LYS A 121 10.35 5.25 13.27
N VAL A 122 9.22 5.83 13.62
CA VAL A 122 8.70 7.02 12.95
C VAL A 122 9.71 8.16 13.05
N LEU A 123 10.29 8.35 14.23
CA LEU A 123 11.28 9.39 14.44
C LEU A 123 12.52 9.18 13.56
N LYS A 124 13.00 7.93 13.44
CA LYS A 124 14.14 7.60 12.57
C LYS A 124 13.84 7.89 11.11
N VAL A 125 12.66 7.52 10.63
CA VAL A 125 12.25 7.80 9.25
C VAL A 125 12.22 9.29 9.00
N SER A 126 11.64 10.06 9.90
CA SER A 126 11.56 11.53 9.78
C SER A 126 12.95 12.17 9.75
N GLN A 127 13.88 11.70 10.58
CA GLN A 127 15.26 12.20 10.59
C GLN A 127 15.98 11.88 9.29
N ASN A 128 15.74 10.71 8.71
CA ASN A 128 16.41 10.30 7.47
C ASN A 128 15.90 11.06 6.23
N GLU A 129 14.72 11.65 6.29
CA GLU A 129 14.16 12.45 5.20
C GLU A 129 14.78 13.85 5.12
N LYS A 130 15.49 14.24 6.16
CA LYS A 130 16.16 15.53 6.23
C LYS A 130 17.58 15.42 5.66
#